data_8c4215d158bf20910e4518eaa7946730
#
_entry.id   8c4215d158bf20910e4518eaa7946730
#
_cell.length_a   1.000
_cell.length_b   1.000
_cell.length_c   1.000
_cell.angle_alpha   90.00
_cell.angle_beta   90.00
_cell.angle_gamma   90.00
#
_symmetry.space_group_name_H-M   'P 1'
#
loop_
_entity.id
_entity.type
_entity.pdbx_description
1 polymer ?
#
loop_
_entity_poly.entity_id
_entity_poly.type
_entity_poly.pdbx_seq_one_letter_code
_entity_poly.pdbx_strand_id
1 'polypeptide(L)'
;LNAYNLSPTKASKQTTVSTSGYRFSNDNMYKNGARVNSGTMPEISSLEKVEVLKGSAAILYGSVAPGGIVNMITKQPKFEFGGEVSMRAGSYDLYKPAFDVYGPVSSKIAVRLNGTYENAGSYRDEVHSERYYINPSVLFNLNKKTSLLVQADYLNHAFTPDFGIGSLDNTII
;
A
#
# COMPACT_ATOMS: atom_id res chain seq x y z
N LEU A 1 4.37 -19.59 -9.38
CA LEU A 1 4.39 -18.25 -8.75
C LEU A 1 5.13 -18.37 -7.43
N ASN A 2 6.45 -18.12 -7.46
CA ASN A 2 7.24 -18.12 -6.24
C ASN A 2 6.85 -16.89 -5.42
N ALA A 3 6.38 -17.13 -4.21
CA ALA A 3 6.14 -16.12 -3.21
C ALA A 3 7.40 -15.27 -3.06
N TYR A 4 7.27 -14.00 -3.34
CA TYR A 4 8.33 -13.04 -3.11
C TYR A 4 8.56 -12.96 -1.60
N ASN A 5 9.77 -13.25 -1.19
CA ASN A 5 10.20 -13.07 0.19
C ASN A 5 10.19 -11.56 0.48
N LEU A 6 9.04 -11.04 0.88
CA LEU A 6 8.91 -9.75 1.53
C LEU A 6 9.43 -9.95 2.94
N SER A 7 10.75 -10.01 3.08
CA SER A 7 11.37 -9.96 4.39
C SER A 7 11.26 -8.53 4.90
N PRO A 8 10.44 -8.26 5.92
CA PRO A 8 10.57 -7.00 6.63
C PRO A 8 11.93 -7.04 7.30
N THR A 9 12.87 -6.30 6.77
CA THR A 9 14.13 -6.07 7.48
C THR A 9 13.76 -5.39 8.78
N LYS A 10 14.08 -6.06 9.89
CA LYS A 10 13.90 -5.54 11.23
C LYS A 10 14.43 -4.10 11.28
N ALA A 11 13.59 -3.21 11.76
CA ALA A 11 13.97 -1.93 12.29
C ALA A 11 14.64 -0.92 11.36
N SER A 12 14.08 -0.60 10.22
CA SER A 12 14.30 0.72 9.65
C SER A 12 13.07 1.19 8.90
N LYS A 13 12.84 2.51 8.95
CA LYS A 13 11.76 3.22 8.26
C LYS A 13 11.74 3.02 6.74
N GLN A 14 12.73 2.39 6.17
CA GLN A 14 12.81 2.06 4.76
C GLN A 14 12.40 0.60 4.57
N THR A 15 11.15 0.39 4.24
CA THR A 15 10.74 -0.89 3.68
C THR A 15 11.42 -1.05 2.33
N THR A 16 12.48 -1.84 2.31
CA THR A 16 13.19 -2.13 1.08
C THR A 16 12.59 -3.38 0.47
N VAL A 17 11.95 -3.24 -0.66
CA VAL A 17 11.56 -4.36 -1.50
C VAL A 17 12.73 -4.66 -2.42
N SER A 18 13.16 -5.92 -2.50
CA SER A 18 14.23 -6.34 -3.41
C SER A 18 13.78 -7.49 -4.30
N THR A 19 14.25 -7.51 -5.53
CA THR A 19 14.08 -8.63 -6.44
C THR A 19 15.36 -8.84 -7.22
N SER A 20 15.76 -10.10 -7.39
CA SER A 20 16.97 -10.47 -8.15
C SER A 20 18.24 -9.74 -7.69
N GLY A 21 18.39 -9.51 -6.37
CA GLY A 21 19.54 -8.82 -5.79
C GLY A 21 19.54 -7.29 -5.90
N TYR A 22 18.58 -6.69 -6.59
CA TYR A 22 18.44 -5.23 -6.66
C TYR A 22 17.43 -4.73 -5.64
N ARG A 23 17.78 -3.64 -4.96
CA ARG A 23 16.84 -2.94 -4.08
C ARG A 23 15.91 -2.08 -4.92
N PHE A 24 14.62 -2.18 -4.67
CA PHE A 24 13.69 -1.18 -5.17
C PHE A 24 13.84 0.08 -4.32
N SER A 25 14.21 1.18 -4.97
CA SER A 25 14.08 2.49 -4.34
C SER A 25 12.62 2.94 -4.40
N ASN A 26 12.28 3.95 -3.60
CA ASN A 26 10.97 4.58 -3.68
C ASN A 26 10.66 5.13 -5.09
N ASP A 27 11.69 5.37 -5.88
CA ASP A 27 11.56 5.88 -7.26
C ASP A 27 10.97 4.86 -8.23
N ASN A 28 10.94 3.57 -7.86
CA ASN A 28 10.42 2.50 -8.71
C ASN A 28 8.99 2.08 -8.32
N MET A 29 8.32 2.86 -7.49
CA MET A 29 6.95 2.59 -7.07
C MET A 29 5.97 3.46 -7.85
N TYR A 30 4.93 2.82 -8.37
CA TYR A 30 3.87 3.44 -9.16
C TYR A 30 2.52 3.08 -8.58
N LYS A 31 1.57 4.00 -8.69
CA LYS A 31 0.17 3.79 -8.34
C LYS A 31 -0.68 4.20 -9.53
N ASN A 32 -1.46 3.26 -10.08
CA ASN A 32 -2.26 3.47 -11.30
C ASN A 32 -1.43 4.05 -12.46
N GLY A 33 -0.17 3.62 -12.60
CA GLY A 33 0.73 4.09 -13.65
C GLY A 33 1.44 5.42 -13.37
N ALA A 34 1.11 6.12 -12.30
CA ALA A 34 1.80 7.34 -11.88
C ALA A 34 2.88 7.02 -10.83
N ARG A 35 4.05 7.63 -10.94
CA ARG A 35 5.13 7.49 -9.97
C ARG A 35 4.71 8.03 -8.62
N VAL A 36 4.93 7.26 -7.57
CA VAL A 36 4.65 7.64 -6.18
C VAL A 36 5.96 7.67 -5.41
N ASN A 37 6.29 8.81 -4.87
CA ASN A 37 7.42 8.94 -3.95
C ASN A 37 6.85 9.00 -2.52
N SER A 38 6.65 7.84 -1.90
CA SER A 38 6.13 7.74 -0.55
C SER A 38 7.17 7.12 0.37
N GLY A 39 7.53 7.84 1.43
CA GLY A 39 8.37 7.31 2.50
C GLY A 39 7.67 6.28 3.39
N THR A 40 6.39 6.01 3.15
CA THR A 40 5.59 5.05 3.91
C THR A 40 5.10 3.92 3.03
N MET A 41 4.94 2.74 3.61
CA MET A 41 4.34 1.60 2.94
C MET A 41 2.88 1.92 2.57
N PRO A 42 2.47 1.75 1.31
CA PRO A 42 1.08 1.96 0.92
C PRO A 42 0.15 0.96 1.61
N GLU A 43 -1.10 1.38 1.82
CA GLU A 43 -2.12 0.50 2.40
C GLU A 43 -2.64 -0.49 1.35
N ILE A 44 -2.67 -1.77 1.73
CA ILE A 44 -3.01 -2.86 0.83
C ILE A 44 -4.53 -2.96 0.62
N SER A 45 -5.32 -2.54 1.60
CA SER A 45 -6.80 -2.71 1.57
C SER A 45 -7.48 -2.04 0.38
N SER A 46 -6.89 -0.95 -0.14
CA SER A 46 -7.38 -0.23 -1.31
C SER A 46 -6.88 -0.78 -2.65
N LEU A 47 -5.99 -1.77 -2.64
CA LEU A 47 -5.39 -2.31 -3.85
C LEU A 47 -6.21 -3.46 -4.41
N GLU A 48 -6.42 -3.45 -5.72
CA GLU A 48 -6.97 -4.58 -6.49
C GLU A 48 -5.86 -5.60 -6.76
N LYS A 49 -4.68 -5.13 -7.17
CA LYS A 49 -3.52 -5.96 -7.47
C LYS A 49 -2.22 -5.18 -7.40
N VAL A 50 -1.13 -5.89 -7.27
CA VAL A 50 0.23 -5.37 -7.39
C VAL A 50 0.92 -6.06 -8.55
N GLU A 51 1.46 -5.29 -9.47
CA GLU A 51 2.18 -5.75 -10.65
C GLU A 51 3.67 -5.45 -10.49
N VAL A 52 4.51 -6.45 -10.69
CA VAL A 52 5.96 -6.27 -10.72
C VAL A 52 6.43 -6.44 -12.16
N LEU A 53 6.87 -5.35 -12.77
CA LEU A 53 7.35 -5.31 -14.14
C LEU A 53 8.87 -5.29 -14.16
N LYS A 54 9.47 -6.28 -14.81
CA LYS A 54 10.93 -6.46 -14.90
C LYS A 54 11.41 -6.33 -16.34
N GLY A 55 12.69 -5.98 -16.47
CA GLY A 55 13.33 -5.90 -17.78
C GLY A 55 12.74 -4.82 -18.70
N SER A 56 12.63 -5.12 -19.99
CA SER A 56 12.17 -4.16 -21.01
C SER A 56 10.76 -3.59 -20.77
N ALA A 57 9.90 -4.33 -20.09
CA ALA A 57 8.55 -3.84 -19.76
C ALA A 57 8.57 -2.62 -18.85
N ALA A 58 9.62 -2.45 -18.03
CA ALA A 58 9.76 -1.30 -17.15
C ALA A 58 10.07 0.00 -17.92
N ILE A 59 10.61 -0.09 -19.14
CA ILE A 59 10.96 1.07 -19.97
C ILE A 59 9.73 1.91 -20.34
N LEU A 60 8.54 1.29 -20.39
CA LEU A 60 7.28 2.01 -20.65
C LEU A 60 6.94 3.04 -19.58
N TYR A 61 7.56 2.95 -18.41
CA TYR A 61 7.36 3.88 -17.29
C TYR A 61 8.47 4.94 -17.17
N GLY A 62 9.34 5.05 -18.19
CA GLY A 62 10.41 6.02 -18.27
C GLY A 62 11.74 5.52 -17.70
N SER A 63 12.56 6.45 -17.21
CA SER A 63 13.84 6.10 -16.57
C SER A 63 13.61 5.44 -15.23
N VAL A 64 13.84 4.14 -15.16
CA VAL A 64 13.71 3.34 -13.93
C VAL A 64 15.04 2.72 -13.55
N ALA A 65 15.27 2.56 -12.24
CA ALA A 65 16.48 1.91 -11.76
C ALA A 65 16.48 0.40 -12.14
N PRO A 66 17.64 -0.23 -12.26
CA PRO A 66 17.74 -1.66 -12.45
C PRO A 66 16.92 -2.44 -11.40
N GLY A 67 16.26 -3.51 -11.82
CA GLY A 67 15.40 -4.32 -10.93
C GLY A 67 13.92 -4.29 -11.30
N GLY A 68 13.48 -3.26 -12.04
CA GLY A 68 12.10 -3.11 -12.49
C GLY A 68 11.27 -2.15 -11.65
N ILE A 69 9.96 -2.20 -11.81
CA ILE A 69 8.99 -1.35 -11.09
C ILE A 69 7.92 -2.18 -10.38
N VAL A 70 7.36 -1.59 -9.35
CA VAL A 70 6.17 -2.08 -8.67
C VAL A 70 5.02 -1.12 -8.98
N ASN A 71 4.01 -1.59 -9.69
CA ASN A 71 2.81 -0.81 -9.99
C ASN A 71 1.63 -1.34 -9.17
N MET A 72 1.06 -0.48 -8.36
CA MET A 72 -0.09 -0.76 -7.50
C MET A 72 -1.36 -0.29 -8.19
N ILE A 73 -2.25 -1.21 -8.48
CA ILE A 73 -3.54 -0.91 -9.07
C ILE A 73 -4.59 -0.84 -7.97
N THR A 74 -5.26 0.29 -7.86
CA THR A 74 -6.30 0.50 -6.86
C THR A 74 -7.64 -0.08 -7.30
N LYS A 75 -8.43 -0.48 -6.32
CA LYS A 75 -9.82 -0.87 -6.52
C LYS A 75 -10.63 0.31 -7.07
N GLN A 76 -11.45 0.05 -8.09
CA GLN A 76 -12.31 1.06 -8.70
C GLN A 76 -13.77 0.92 -8.26
N PRO A 77 -14.57 2.01 -8.29
CA PRO A 77 -16.01 1.94 -8.09
C PRO A 77 -16.67 1.02 -9.12
N LYS A 78 -17.74 0.32 -8.70
CA LYS A 78 -18.53 -0.56 -9.56
C LYS A 78 -19.98 -0.12 -9.58
N PHE A 79 -20.70 -0.41 -10.68
CA PHE A 79 -22.13 -0.10 -10.84
C PHE A 79 -23.04 -1.18 -10.26
N GLU A 80 -22.54 -1.98 -9.35
CA GLU A 80 -23.27 -2.95 -8.54
C GLU A 80 -22.97 -2.67 -7.06
N PHE A 81 -23.95 -2.89 -6.19
CA PHE A 81 -23.73 -2.75 -4.75
C PHE A 81 -22.91 -3.92 -4.23
N GLY A 82 -21.91 -3.61 -3.42
CA GLY A 82 -21.13 -4.61 -2.74
C GLY A 82 -20.25 -4.00 -1.67
N GLY A 83 -19.59 -4.87 -0.92
CA GLY A 83 -18.67 -4.44 0.12
C GLY A 83 -18.11 -5.61 0.90
N GLU A 84 -17.11 -5.31 1.68
CA GLU A 84 -16.43 -6.23 2.57
C GLU A 84 -16.09 -5.52 3.86
N VAL A 85 -16.25 -6.21 4.97
CA VAL A 85 -15.75 -5.79 6.28
C VAL A 85 -14.85 -6.88 6.78
N SER A 86 -13.65 -6.53 7.19
CA SER A 86 -12.68 -7.48 7.72
C SER A 86 -12.09 -6.98 9.02
N MET A 87 -11.66 -7.93 9.85
CA MET A 87 -10.98 -7.67 11.10
C MET A 87 -9.78 -8.59 11.22
N ARG A 88 -8.61 -8.02 11.45
CA ARG A 88 -7.43 -8.76 11.84
C ARG A 88 -7.11 -8.43 13.28
N ALA A 89 -6.91 -9.46 14.11
CA ALA A 89 -6.42 -9.34 15.47
C ALA A 89 -5.24 -10.27 15.66
N GLY A 90 -4.32 -9.90 16.52
CA GLY A 90 -3.12 -10.69 16.79
C GLY A 90 -2.48 -10.35 18.12
N SER A 91 -1.32 -10.93 18.38
CA SER A 91 -0.52 -10.64 19.56
C SER A 91 -0.03 -9.18 19.55
N TYR A 92 0.36 -8.69 20.72
CA TYR A 92 0.87 -7.34 20.91
C TYR A 92 -0.15 -6.26 20.52
N ASP A 93 -1.39 -6.43 20.95
CA ASP A 93 -2.50 -5.48 20.73
C ASP A 93 -2.73 -5.12 19.26
N LEU A 94 -2.44 -6.08 18.37
CA LEU A 94 -2.74 -5.89 16.95
C LEU A 94 -4.25 -5.93 16.71
N TYR A 95 -4.80 -4.80 16.28
CA TYR A 95 -6.17 -4.63 15.81
C TYR A 95 -6.17 -3.90 14.48
N LYS A 96 -6.76 -4.54 13.47
CA LYS A 96 -6.85 -3.94 12.13
C LYS A 96 -8.23 -4.18 11.52
N PRO A 97 -9.25 -3.40 11.91
CA PRO A 97 -10.51 -3.35 11.17
C PRO A 97 -10.31 -2.67 9.81
N ALA A 98 -10.98 -3.20 8.81
CA ALA A 98 -11.03 -2.61 7.48
C ALA A 98 -12.43 -2.76 6.90
N PHE A 99 -12.84 -1.80 6.09
CA PHE A 99 -14.07 -1.83 5.33
C PHE A 99 -13.85 -1.37 3.90
N ASP A 100 -14.66 -1.88 3.01
CA ASP A 100 -14.66 -1.56 1.59
C ASP A 100 -16.12 -1.61 1.12
N VAL A 101 -16.68 -0.49 0.72
CA VAL A 101 -18.08 -0.40 0.26
C VAL A 101 -18.12 0.33 -1.06
N TYR A 102 -18.94 -0.16 -1.97
CA TYR A 102 -19.09 0.44 -3.28
C TYR A 102 -20.51 0.25 -3.82
N GLY A 103 -20.88 1.12 -4.75
CA GLY A 103 -22.15 1.00 -5.45
C GLY A 103 -22.47 2.18 -6.34
N PRO A 104 -23.51 2.06 -7.17
CA PRO A 104 -24.00 3.14 -8.00
C PRO A 104 -24.75 4.18 -7.18
N VAL A 105 -24.46 5.45 -7.41
CA VAL A 105 -25.29 6.58 -6.97
C VAL A 105 -26.32 6.93 -8.05
N SER A 106 -25.95 6.72 -9.31
CA SER A 106 -26.84 6.86 -10.46
C SER A 106 -26.40 5.93 -11.59
N SER A 107 -27.13 5.90 -12.69
CA SER A 107 -26.76 5.14 -13.90
C SER A 107 -25.40 5.55 -14.50
N LYS A 108 -24.88 6.72 -14.12
CA LYS A 108 -23.62 7.27 -14.65
C LYS A 108 -22.56 7.50 -13.57
N ILE A 109 -22.90 7.34 -12.31
CA ILE A 109 -22.00 7.64 -11.18
C ILE A 109 -21.95 6.45 -10.25
N ALA A 110 -20.77 5.94 -10.02
CA ALA A 110 -20.48 4.94 -9.00
C ALA A 110 -19.45 5.47 -8.00
N VAL A 111 -19.59 5.04 -6.75
CA VAL A 111 -18.69 5.44 -5.64
C VAL A 111 -18.09 4.22 -4.97
N ARG A 112 -16.93 4.39 -4.40
CA ARG A 112 -16.29 3.42 -3.51
C ARG A 112 -15.60 4.13 -2.37
N LEU A 113 -15.75 3.60 -1.18
CA LEU A 113 -15.09 4.06 0.01
C LEU A 113 -14.37 2.89 0.67
N ASN A 114 -13.07 3.04 0.83
CA ASN A 114 -12.20 2.09 1.50
C ASN A 114 -11.63 2.72 2.75
N GLY A 115 -11.57 2.00 3.85
CA GLY A 115 -10.99 2.50 5.08
C GLY A 115 -10.37 1.41 5.92
N THR A 116 -9.29 1.77 6.62
CA THR A 116 -8.57 0.87 7.51
C THR A 116 -8.03 1.64 8.69
N TYR A 117 -8.20 1.07 9.86
CA TYR A 117 -7.50 1.45 11.07
C TYR A 117 -6.56 0.32 11.49
N GLU A 118 -5.38 0.64 11.95
CA GLU A 118 -4.45 -0.33 12.50
C GLU A 118 -3.85 0.22 13.78
N ASN A 119 -3.94 -0.57 14.83
CA ASN A 119 -3.17 -0.38 16.06
C ASN A 119 -2.34 -1.64 16.28
N ALA A 120 -1.05 -1.47 16.51
CA ALA A 120 -0.13 -2.58 16.71
C ALA A 120 0.97 -2.20 17.70
N GLY A 121 1.16 -3.01 18.70
CA GLY A 121 2.32 -2.98 19.57
C GLY A 121 3.46 -3.86 19.05
N SER A 122 4.45 -4.09 19.89
CA SER A 122 5.63 -4.91 19.60
C SER A 122 5.98 -5.79 20.79
N TYR A 123 6.86 -6.77 20.58
CA TYR A 123 7.50 -7.51 21.66
C TYR A 123 8.50 -6.66 22.46
N ARG A 124 8.82 -5.47 21.97
CA ARG A 124 9.65 -4.47 22.65
C ARG A 124 8.76 -3.43 23.32
N ASP A 125 9.14 -3.04 24.51
CA ASP A 125 8.50 -1.95 25.22
C ASP A 125 8.62 -0.64 24.44
N GLU A 126 7.64 0.25 24.55
CA GLU A 126 7.56 1.57 23.91
C GLU A 126 7.50 1.57 22.36
N VAL A 127 7.48 0.40 21.71
CA VAL A 127 7.35 0.33 20.26
C VAL A 127 5.91 0.08 19.88
N HIS A 128 5.25 1.09 19.31
CA HIS A 128 3.88 1.01 18.84
C HIS A 128 3.70 1.68 17.45
N SER A 129 2.63 1.31 16.80
CA SER A 129 2.25 1.83 15.49
C SER A 129 0.76 2.04 15.45
N GLU A 130 0.33 3.23 15.06
CA GLU A 130 -1.06 3.57 14.84
C GLU A 130 -1.22 4.15 13.44
N ARG A 131 -2.20 3.63 12.69
CA ARG A 131 -2.37 3.97 11.29
C ARG A 131 -3.84 4.13 10.94
N TYR A 132 -4.17 5.24 10.33
CA TYR A 132 -5.48 5.55 9.76
C TYR A 132 -5.36 5.72 8.26
N TYR A 133 -6.20 5.04 7.52
CA TYR A 133 -6.25 5.16 6.08
C TYR A 133 -7.69 5.26 5.59
N ILE A 134 -7.93 6.17 4.66
CA ILE A 134 -9.19 6.29 3.95
C ILE A 134 -8.94 6.63 2.48
N ASN A 135 -9.69 5.96 1.60
CA ASN A 135 -9.58 6.09 0.16
C ASN A 135 -10.97 6.20 -0.48
N PRO A 136 -11.52 7.41 -0.60
CA PRO A 136 -12.71 7.66 -1.38
C PRO A 136 -12.39 7.68 -2.87
N SER A 137 -13.29 7.15 -3.68
CA SER A 137 -13.22 7.22 -5.14
C SER A 137 -14.59 7.34 -5.77
N VAL A 138 -14.65 8.07 -6.89
CA VAL A 138 -15.85 8.30 -7.66
C VAL A 138 -15.56 8.09 -9.14
N LEU A 139 -16.38 7.29 -9.80
CA LEU A 139 -16.30 7.03 -11.23
C LEU A 139 -17.49 7.68 -11.92
N PHE A 140 -17.22 8.55 -12.88
CA PHE A 140 -18.21 9.21 -13.72
C PHE A 140 -18.15 8.63 -15.14
N ASN A 141 -19.24 8.06 -15.62
CA ASN A 141 -19.40 7.69 -17.01
C ASN A 141 -20.03 8.88 -17.76
N LEU A 142 -19.19 9.73 -18.36
CA LEU A 142 -19.63 10.92 -19.09
C LEU A 142 -20.40 10.54 -20.36
N ASN A 143 -19.92 9.52 -21.06
CA ASN A 143 -20.56 8.93 -22.23
C ASN A 143 -20.09 7.48 -22.42
N LYS A 144 -20.54 6.79 -23.48
CA LYS A 144 -20.19 5.38 -23.75
C LYS A 144 -18.70 5.11 -24.01
N LYS A 145 -17.91 6.18 -24.26
CA LYS A 145 -16.48 6.06 -24.59
C LYS A 145 -15.56 6.79 -23.61
N THR A 146 -16.13 7.56 -22.68
CA THR A 146 -15.34 8.42 -21.79
C THR A 146 -15.80 8.27 -20.36
N SER A 147 -14.89 7.92 -19.50
CA SER A 147 -15.09 7.89 -18.05
C SER A 147 -14.03 8.74 -17.34
N LEU A 148 -14.40 9.31 -16.22
CA LEU A 148 -13.52 10.04 -15.32
C LEU A 148 -13.52 9.37 -13.95
N LEU A 149 -12.36 8.92 -13.50
CA LEU A 149 -12.13 8.42 -12.16
C LEU A 149 -11.46 9.50 -11.32
N VAL A 150 -12.09 9.86 -10.22
CA VAL A 150 -11.50 10.74 -9.20
C VAL A 150 -11.27 9.91 -7.95
N GLN A 151 -10.06 9.94 -7.43
CA GLN A 151 -9.65 9.18 -6.26
C GLN A 151 -8.77 10.03 -5.36
N ALA A 152 -8.96 9.90 -4.05
CA ALA A 152 -8.12 10.52 -3.04
C ALA A 152 -7.63 9.49 -2.04
N ASP A 153 -6.49 9.76 -1.43
CA ASP A 153 -5.91 8.97 -0.36
C ASP A 153 -5.59 9.86 0.82
N TYR A 154 -6.01 9.45 2.00
CA TYR A 154 -5.54 10.03 3.24
C TYR A 154 -4.92 8.95 4.10
N LEU A 155 -3.67 9.14 4.47
CA LEU A 155 -2.92 8.26 5.35
C LEU A 155 -2.31 9.06 6.48
N ASN A 156 -2.63 8.70 7.70
CA ASN A 156 -1.94 9.14 8.90
C ASN A 156 -1.26 7.93 9.54
N HIS A 157 0.01 8.02 9.84
CA HIS A 157 0.78 6.93 10.42
C HIS A 157 1.70 7.47 11.51
N ALA A 158 1.34 7.22 12.76
CA ALA A 158 2.15 7.48 13.93
C ALA A 158 2.83 6.18 14.36
N PHE A 159 4.12 6.20 14.58
CA PHE A 159 4.85 5.02 15.03
C PHE A 159 6.13 5.40 15.77
N THR A 160 6.55 4.55 16.68
CA THR A 160 7.85 4.65 17.33
C THR A 160 8.89 3.94 16.47
N PRO A 161 9.89 4.66 15.93
CA PRO A 161 10.94 4.02 15.15
C PRO A 161 11.82 3.15 16.05
N ASP A 162 12.03 1.91 15.63
CA ASP A 162 12.94 0.98 16.28
C ASP A 162 14.15 0.73 15.38
N PHE A 163 15.31 1.26 15.74
CA PHE A 163 16.55 1.08 15.00
C PHE A 163 17.39 -0.12 15.47
N GLY A 164 16.85 -0.91 16.39
CA GLY A 164 17.56 -2.01 17.00
C GLY A 164 18.58 -1.56 18.07
N ILE A 165 19.32 -2.51 18.57
CA ILE A 165 20.38 -2.28 19.55
C ILE A 165 21.69 -2.10 18.78
N GLY A 166 22.40 -1.01 19.04
CA GLY A 166 23.74 -0.80 18.50
C GLY A 166 24.70 -1.87 19.01
N SER A 167 25.60 -2.31 18.17
CA SER A 167 26.67 -3.23 18.56
C SER A 167 28.00 -2.59 18.18
N LEU A 168 28.88 -2.46 19.13
CA LEU A 168 30.28 -2.09 18.92
C LEU A 168 31.10 -3.39 19.11
N ASP A 169 31.86 -3.72 18.09
CA ASP A 169 32.86 -4.79 18.12
C ASP A 169 32.27 -6.17 18.58
N ASN A 170 31.13 -6.56 18.01
CA ASN A 170 30.36 -7.75 18.40
C ASN A 170 29.85 -7.80 19.85
N THR A 171 29.95 -6.71 20.57
CA THR A 171 29.39 -6.61 21.93
C THR A 171 28.07 -5.82 21.86
N ILE A 172 27.01 -6.41 22.40
CA ILE A 172 25.73 -5.74 22.55
C ILE A 172 25.87 -4.73 23.69
N ILE A 173 25.54 -3.49 23.45
CA ILE A 173 25.51 -2.43 24.46
C ILE A 173 24.08 -2.27 24.95
#